data_d9db1c14a90aaba51978024e7c0a9167
#
_entry.id   d9db1c14a90aaba51978024e7c0a9167
#
_cell.length_a   1.000
_cell.length_b   1.000
_cell.length_c   1.000
_cell.angle_alpha   90.00
_cell.angle_beta   90.00
_cell.angle_gamma   90.00
#
_symmetry.space_group_name_H-M   'P 1'
#
loop_
_entity.id
_entity.type
_entity.pdbx_description
1 polymer ?
#
loop_
_entity_poly.entity_id
_entity_poly.type
_entity_poly.pdbx_seq_one_letter_code
_entity_poly.pdbx_strand_id
1 'polypeptide(L)'
;MCFIFQYFDIFLYQNTKTMGVKIHREGVNIILAFALILVVINIPIYLFVASWVAKGIVWGISLFALWLVTNFFRSPIRSFAGEREHMVVSSVDGKVVALEEVDECDVLGGRAIQLSVFMSVFNVHANWYPVDGKVEKVEHQHGRFRSAYLPKSSSENERSSIVIRTNGGTRILVRQIAGAIARRIVTYALPGSKADISAHLGFIKFGSRVDIYL
;
A
#
# COMPACT_ATOMS: atom_id res chain seq x y z
N MET A 1 -10.23 -17.95 -26.92
CA MET A 1 -9.56 -16.79 -26.31
C MET A 1 -10.54 -16.05 -25.40
N CYS A 2 -11.18 -16.74 -24.46
CA CYS A 2 -12.21 -16.18 -23.56
C CYS A 2 -12.48 -17.05 -22.33
N PHE A 3 -11.51 -17.84 -21.85
CA PHE A 3 -11.79 -18.86 -20.81
C PHE A 3 -11.23 -18.55 -19.40
N ILE A 4 -10.46 -17.47 -19.20
CA ILE A 4 -9.89 -17.12 -17.89
C ILE A 4 -10.71 -16.08 -17.14
N PHE A 5 -11.52 -15.27 -17.83
CA PHE A 5 -12.39 -14.27 -17.19
C PHE A 5 -13.59 -14.81 -16.43
N GLN A 6 -13.87 -16.11 -16.52
CA GLN A 6 -15.09 -16.71 -15.97
C GLN A 6 -14.97 -17.07 -14.47
N TYR A 7 -13.80 -16.92 -13.85
CA TYR A 7 -13.56 -17.38 -12.47
C TYR A 7 -13.24 -16.31 -11.43
N PHE A 8 -12.94 -15.05 -11.84
CA PHE A 8 -12.65 -14.00 -10.86
C PHE A 8 -13.25 -12.66 -11.29
N ASP A 9 -14.22 -12.18 -10.52
CA ASP A 9 -14.67 -10.79 -10.62
C ASP A 9 -13.65 -9.90 -9.87
N ILE A 10 -12.96 -9.00 -10.62
CA ILE A 10 -12.06 -8.02 -10.02
C ILE A 10 -12.90 -6.88 -9.48
N PHE A 11 -13.15 -6.88 -8.18
CA PHE A 11 -13.87 -5.81 -7.51
C PHE A 11 -12.91 -4.70 -7.10
N LEU A 12 -12.93 -3.60 -7.84
CA LEU A 12 -12.31 -2.36 -7.44
C LEU A 12 -13.17 -1.70 -6.34
N TYR A 13 -12.87 -2.01 -5.08
CA TYR A 13 -13.11 -1.22 -3.88
C TYR A 13 -14.54 -0.77 -3.49
N GLN A 14 -15.59 -0.88 -4.27
CA GLN A 14 -16.91 -0.29 -3.96
C GLN A 14 -17.68 -0.95 -2.80
N ASN A 15 -17.34 -2.18 -2.39
CA ASN A 15 -18.08 -2.94 -1.37
C ASN A 15 -17.39 -3.06 -0.01
N THR A 16 -16.35 -2.25 0.27
CA THR A 16 -15.75 -2.24 1.62
C THR A 16 -16.37 -1.16 2.50
N LYS A 17 -16.98 -1.57 3.61
CA LYS A 17 -17.49 -0.65 4.60
C LYS A 17 -16.36 -0.14 5.50
N THR A 18 -16.13 1.17 5.50
CA THR A 18 -15.17 1.79 6.41
C THR A 18 -15.84 2.00 7.77
N MET A 19 -15.35 1.33 8.81
CA MET A 19 -15.88 1.37 10.17
C MET A 19 -15.17 2.41 11.05
N GLY A 20 -14.24 3.18 10.51
CA GLY A 20 -13.45 4.19 11.22
C GLY A 20 -12.04 4.30 10.63
N VAL A 21 -11.33 5.34 11.08
CA VAL A 21 -9.94 5.58 10.64
C VAL A 21 -9.05 5.60 11.87
N LYS A 22 -7.97 4.82 11.83
CA LYS A 22 -6.91 4.80 12.86
C LYS A 22 -5.60 5.29 12.26
N ILE A 23 -4.67 5.68 13.11
CA ILE A 23 -3.27 5.87 12.70
C ILE A 23 -2.60 4.49 12.64
N HIS A 24 -1.93 4.24 11.54
CA HIS A 24 -1.20 3.00 11.35
C HIS A 24 0.01 2.93 12.30
N ARG A 25 0.29 1.75 12.86
CA ARG A 25 1.38 1.55 13.84
C ARG A 25 2.74 2.02 13.33
N GLU A 26 3.01 1.87 12.03
CA GLU A 26 4.25 2.31 11.39
C GLU A 26 4.40 3.84 11.32
N GLY A 27 3.32 4.58 11.55
CA GLY A 27 3.28 6.04 11.54
C GLY A 27 3.45 6.68 12.90
N VAL A 28 3.10 6.00 13.99
CA VAL A 28 3.03 6.61 15.33
C VAL A 28 4.34 7.28 15.71
N ASN A 29 5.45 6.56 15.67
CA ASN A 29 6.77 7.09 16.04
C ASN A 29 7.23 8.20 15.08
N ILE A 30 6.89 8.10 13.79
CA ILE A 30 7.26 9.10 12.79
C ILE A 30 6.48 10.40 13.05
N ILE A 31 5.18 10.31 13.31
CA ILE A 31 4.32 11.46 13.62
C ILE A 31 4.79 12.15 14.91
N LEU A 32 5.10 11.38 15.95
CA LEU A 32 5.61 11.93 17.22
C LEU A 32 6.95 12.63 17.04
N ALA A 33 7.90 11.99 16.34
CA ALA A 33 9.21 12.59 16.06
C ALA A 33 9.06 13.86 15.21
N PHE A 34 8.20 13.83 14.18
CA PHE A 34 7.94 14.99 13.33
C PHE A 34 7.28 16.13 14.11
N ALA A 35 6.29 15.84 14.96
CA ALA A 35 5.67 16.83 15.83
C ALA A 35 6.71 17.47 16.78
N LEU A 36 7.61 16.67 17.38
CA LEU A 36 8.69 17.20 18.22
C LEU A 36 9.62 18.15 17.44
N ILE A 37 10.01 17.78 16.22
CA ILE A 37 10.82 18.63 15.34
C ILE A 37 10.10 19.97 15.08
N LEU A 38 8.80 19.93 14.77
CA LEU A 38 8.02 21.15 14.54
C LEU A 38 7.96 22.01 15.81
N VAL A 39 7.82 21.44 16.99
CA VAL A 39 7.87 22.18 18.26
C VAL A 39 9.23 22.85 18.42
N VAL A 40 10.34 22.14 18.22
CA VAL A 40 11.71 22.68 18.32
C VAL A 40 11.94 23.83 17.34
N ILE A 41 11.38 23.77 16.14
CA ILE A 41 11.48 24.85 15.15
C ILE A 41 10.59 26.04 15.52
N ASN A 42 9.38 25.81 16.00
CA ASN A 42 8.41 26.88 16.28
C ASN A 42 8.72 27.68 17.57
N ILE A 43 9.37 27.08 18.57
CA ILE A 43 9.72 27.78 19.82
C ILE A 43 10.64 28.99 19.56
N PRO A 44 11.79 28.87 18.88
CA PRO A 44 12.64 30.00 18.57
C PRO A 44 11.94 31.07 17.73
N ILE A 45 11.12 30.66 16.77
CA ILE A 45 10.36 31.57 15.94
C ILE A 45 9.37 32.37 16.79
N TYR A 46 8.70 31.71 17.73
CA TYR A 46 7.79 32.40 18.66
C TYR A 46 8.52 33.39 19.55
N LEU A 47 9.73 33.08 20.05
CA LEU A 47 10.48 33.91 20.98
C LEU A 47 11.20 35.07 20.28
N PHE A 48 11.82 34.87 19.12
CA PHE A 48 12.73 35.83 18.50
C PHE A 48 12.17 36.59 17.30
N VAL A 49 11.12 36.10 16.67
CA VAL A 49 10.47 36.83 15.53
C VAL A 49 9.44 37.81 16.06
N ALA A 50 9.60 39.08 15.79
CA ALA A 50 8.65 40.13 16.26
C ALA A 50 7.32 40.09 15.48
N SER A 51 7.36 39.79 14.20
CA SER A 51 6.18 39.89 13.31
C SER A 51 5.16 38.77 13.60
N TRP A 52 3.93 39.16 13.98
CA TRP A 52 2.81 38.27 14.19
C TRP A 52 2.38 37.55 12.89
N VAL A 53 2.48 38.23 11.75
CA VAL A 53 2.16 37.65 10.44
C VAL A 53 3.13 36.53 10.11
N ALA A 54 4.45 36.73 10.33
CA ALA A 54 5.44 35.71 10.07
C ALA A 54 5.24 34.49 11.00
N LYS A 55 4.94 34.70 12.28
CA LYS A 55 4.58 33.61 13.22
C LYS A 55 3.37 32.82 12.70
N GLY A 56 2.30 33.51 12.29
CA GLY A 56 1.08 32.87 11.79
C GLY A 56 1.33 32.03 10.54
N ILE A 57 2.16 32.51 9.61
CA ILE A 57 2.53 31.77 8.40
C ILE A 57 3.28 30.46 8.76
N VAL A 58 4.30 30.56 9.63
CA VAL A 58 5.09 29.39 10.02
C VAL A 58 4.24 28.35 10.76
N TRP A 59 3.35 28.79 11.64
CA TRP A 59 2.42 27.91 12.34
C TRP A 59 1.46 27.24 11.36
N GLY A 60 0.90 27.98 10.41
CA GLY A 60 0.05 27.42 9.37
C GLY A 60 0.75 26.36 8.54
N ILE A 61 2.00 26.62 8.12
CA ILE A 61 2.81 25.65 7.37
C ILE A 61 3.10 24.41 8.24
N SER A 62 3.46 24.61 9.50
CA SER A 62 3.75 23.49 10.43
C SER A 62 2.54 22.61 10.67
N LEU A 63 1.36 23.17 10.89
CA LEU A 63 0.12 22.42 11.07
C LEU A 63 -0.28 21.70 9.80
N PHE A 64 -0.14 22.31 8.65
CA PHE A 64 -0.39 21.67 7.36
C PHE A 64 0.55 20.51 7.10
N ALA A 65 1.85 20.67 7.39
CA ALA A 65 2.83 19.59 7.26
C ALA A 65 2.53 18.43 8.21
N LEU A 66 2.16 18.71 9.46
CA LEU A 66 1.75 17.68 10.42
C LEU A 66 0.48 16.94 9.96
N TRP A 67 -0.47 17.69 9.42
CA TRP A 67 -1.69 17.08 8.84
C TRP A 67 -1.35 16.16 7.67
N LEU A 68 -0.45 16.56 6.75
CA LEU A 68 -0.02 15.74 5.62
C LEU A 68 0.59 14.42 6.09
N VAL A 69 1.52 14.48 7.06
CA VAL A 69 2.16 13.28 7.61
C VAL A 69 1.14 12.38 8.31
N THR A 70 0.25 12.95 9.11
CA THR A 70 -0.80 12.20 9.80
C THR A 70 -1.77 11.56 8.81
N ASN A 71 -2.18 12.31 7.78
CA ASN A 71 -3.06 11.81 6.73
C ASN A 71 -2.42 10.67 5.93
N PHE A 72 -1.11 10.73 5.68
CA PHE A 72 -0.38 9.65 5.01
C PHE A 72 -0.44 8.32 5.78
N PHE A 73 -0.29 8.37 7.11
CA PHE A 73 -0.34 7.19 7.97
C PHE A 73 -1.74 6.78 8.42
N ARG A 74 -2.80 7.33 7.81
CA ARG A 74 -4.15 6.89 8.11
C ARG A 74 -4.37 5.45 7.66
N SER A 75 -5.07 4.68 8.46
CA SER A 75 -5.42 3.29 8.20
C SER A 75 -6.90 3.09 8.49
N PRO A 76 -7.77 3.15 7.48
CA PRO A 76 -9.19 2.87 7.65
C PRO A 76 -9.40 1.41 8.03
N ILE A 77 -10.30 1.17 8.97
CA ILE A 77 -10.76 -0.18 9.30
C ILE A 77 -11.75 -0.59 8.23
N ARG A 78 -11.42 -1.63 7.50
CA ARG A 78 -12.22 -2.15 6.39
C ARG A 78 -12.76 -3.52 6.70
N SER A 79 -14.00 -3.74 6.36
CA SER A 79 -14.61 -5.06 6.30
C SER A 79 -15.17 -5.27 4.90
N PHE A 80 -14.83 -6.39 4.30
CA PHE A 80 -15.42 -6.80 3.05
C PHE A 80 -16.75 -7.52 3.32
N ALA A 81 -17.85 -7.00 2.76
CA ALA A 81 -19.21 -7.50 3.01
C ALA A 81 -19.77 -8.31 1.82
N GLY A 82 -18.98 -8.52 0.75
CA GLY A 82 -19.38 -9.29 -0.42
C GLY A 82 -19.13 -10.79 -0.29
N GLU A 83 -19.49 -11.52 -1.33
CA GLU A 83 -19.12 -12.92 -1.50
C GLU A 83 -17.60 -13.03 -1.58
N ARG A 84 -17.00 -13.97 -0.84
CA ARG A 84 -15.53 -14.09 -0.71
C ARG A 84 -14.94 -15.15 -1.63
N GLU A 85 -15.78 -16.06 -2.11
CA GLU A 85 -15.37 -17.09 -3.05
C GLU A 85 -15.28 -16.52 -4.46
N HIS A 86 -14.26 -16.89 -5.21
CA HIS A 86 -14.02 -16.47 -6.59
C HIS A 86 -13.84 -14.95 -6.82
N MET A 87 -13.60 -14.17 -5.76
CA MET A 87 -13.39 -12.72 -5.86
C MET A 87 -11.98 -12.31 -5.47
N VAL A 88 -11.45 -11.34 -6.21
CA VAL A 88 -10.19 -10.67 -5.88
C VAL A 88 -10.45 -9.19 -5.67
N VAL A 89 -10.11 -8.70 -4.48
CA VAL A 89 -10.28 -7.29 -4.12
C VAL A 89 -8.95 -6.56 -4.27
N SER A 90 -8.99 -5.30 -4.67
CA SER A 90 -7.77 -4.50 -4.72
C SER A 90 -7.08 -4.47 -3.35
N SER A 91 -5.79 -4.80 -3.34
CA SER A 91 -4.97 -4.76 -2.10
C SER A 91 -4.75 -3.35 -1.58
N VAL A 92 -4.99 -2.31 -2.38
CA VAL A 92 -4.64 -0.92 -2.06
C VAL A 92 -5.61 0.07 -2.69
N ASP A 93 -5.59 1.31 -2.16
CA ASP A 93 -6.22 2.47 -2.81
C ASP A 93 -5.28 3.07 -3.83
N GLY A 94 -5.80 3.37 -5.01
CA GLY A 94 -4.99 4.01 -6.01
C GLY A 94 -5.66 4.08 -7.37
N LYS A 95 -4.84 4.31 -8.37
CA LYS A 95 -5.24 4.33 -9.78
C LYS A 95 -4.70 3.08 -10.48
N VAL A 96 -5.56 2.34 -11.17
CA VAL A 96 -5.12 1.27 -12.06
C VAL A 96 -4.28 1.87 -13.19
N VAL A 97 -3.06 1.39 -13.35
CA VAL A 97 -2.09 1.86 -14.35
C VAL A 97 -1.75 0.82 -15.39
N ALA A 98 -2.00 -0.46 -15.10
CA ALA A 98 -1.90 -1.55 -16.07
C ALA A 98 -2.89 -2.66 -15.72
N LEU A 99 -3.43 -3.27 -16.75
CA LEU A 99 -4.18 -4.53 -16.71
C LEU A 99 -3.85 -5.28 -18.00
N GLU A 100 -2.98 -6.26 -17.90
CA GLU A 100 -2.43 -6.95 -19.07
C GLU A 100 -2.07 -8.40 -18.76
N GLU A 101 -2.04 -9.24 -19.80
CA GLU A 101 -1.51 -10.58 -19.71
C GLU A 101 0.02 -10.53 -19.76
N VAL A 102 0.66 -11.20 -18.83
CA VAL A 102 2.13 -11.26 -18.72
C VAL A 102 2.59 -12.70 -18.48
N ASP A 103 3.83 -12.97 -18.86
CA ASP A 103 4.51 -14.22 -18.47
C ASP A 103 5.20 -14.00 -17.13
N GLU A 104 4.56 -14.49 -16.05
CA GLU A 104 5.13 -14.46 -14.69
C GLU A 104 5.82 -15.80 -14.40
N CYS A 105 7.04 -15.93 -14.90
CA CYS A 105 7.82 -17.17 -14.79
C CYS A 105 8.57 -17.30 -13.46
N ASP A 106 8.84 -16.19 -12.77
CA ASP A 106 9.71 -16.16 -11.59
C ASP A 106 9.07 -16.84 -10.36
N VAL A 107 7.78 -16.63 -10.16
CA VAL A 107 7.08 -17.03 -8.91
C VAL A 107 5.87 -17.93 -9.19
N LEU A 108 5.00 -17.59 -10.14
CA LEU A 108 3.82 -18.38 -10.48
C LEU A 108 4.13 -19.47 -11.50
N GLY A 109 5.13 -19.25 -12.36
CA GLY A 109 5.61 -20.22 -13.33
C GLY A 109 4.78 -20.32 -14.61
N GLY A 110 4.16 -19.23 -15.06
CA GLY A 110 3.35 -19.22 -16.27
C GLY A 110 2.70 -17.90 -16.61
N ARG A 111 1.71 -17.96 -17.51
CA ARG A 111 0.92 -16.79 -17.89
C ARG A 111 0.01 -16.37 -16.74
N ALA A 112 -0.08 -15.06 -16.53
CA ALA A 112 -0.88 -14.45 -15.50
C ALA A 112 -1.49 -13.14 -16.00
N ILE A 113 -2.58 -12.70 -15.40
CA ILE A 113 -3.14 -11.37 -15.59
C ILE A 113 -2.55 -10.47 -14.51
N GLN A 114 -1.78 -9.47 -14.91
CA GLN A 114 -1.24 -8.45 -14.01
C GLN A 114 -2.20 -7.28 -13.89
N LEU A 115 -2.66 -7.01 -12.67
CA LEU A 115 -3.36 -5.78 -12.29
C LEU A 115 -2.40 -4.92 -11.48
N SER A 116 -2.07 -3.73 -11.97
CA SER A 116 -1.17 -2.78 -11.32
C SER A 116 -1.91 -1.57 -10.80
N VAL A 117 -1.76 -1.28 -9.51
CA VAL A 117 -2.40 -0.13 -8.85
C VAL A 117 -1.32 0.80 -8.29
N PHE A 118 -1.26 2.02 -8.81
CA PHE A 118 -0.36 3.08 -8.35
C PHE A 118 -1.00 3.87 -7.21
N MET A 119 -0.24 4.08 -6.14
CA MET A 119 -0.64 4.90 -4.99
C MET A 119 0.12 6.22 -4.98
N SER A 120 -0.61 7.33 -5.10
CA SER A 120 -0.07 8.67 -4.83
C SER A 120 0.10 8.90 -3.34
N VAL A 121 0.90 9.88 -2.93
CA VAL A 121 1.12 10.23 -1.51
C VAL A 121 -0.16 10.58 -0.74
N PHE A 122 -1.24 10.89 -1.43
CA PHE A 122 -2.55 11.21 -0.83
C PHE A 122 -3.44 9.98 -0.63
N ASN A 123 -3.10 8.84 -1.23
CA ASN A 123 -3.84 7.59 -1.03
C ASN A 123 -3.51 6.94 0.31
N VAL A 124 -4.32 5.98 0.73
CA VAL A 124 -4.01 5.12 1.87
C VAL A 124 -2.89 4.15 1.48
N HIS A 125 -1.83 4.09 2.28
CA HIS A 125 -0.66 3.24 2.00
C HIS A 125 -0.64 1.92 2.79
N ALA A 126 -1.67 1.65 3.60
CA ALA A 126 -1.90 0.32 4.14
C ALA A 126 -2.33 -0.62 3.00
N ASN A 127 -1.83 -1.84 3.03
CA ASN A 127 -2.15 -2.88 2.06
C ASN A 127 -2.96 -3.98 2.75
N TRP A 128 -3.95 -4.51 2.06
CA TRP A 128 -4.81 -5.61 2.53
C TRP A 128 -4.60 -6.86 1.69
N TYR A 129 -4.94 -8.01 2.23
CA TYR A 129 -4.98 -9.23 1.43
C TYR A 129 -6.08 -9.12 0.37
N PRO A 130 -5.79 -9.48 -0.91
CA PRO A 130 -6.79 -9.41 -1.98
C PRO A 130 -7.78 -10.56 -1.95
N VAL A 131 -7.45 -11.65 -1.25
CA VAL A 131 -8.23 -12.89 -1.18
C VAL A 131 -8.09 -13.54 0.18
N ASP A 132 -9.04 -14.41 0.51
CA ASP A 132 -8.92 -15.35 1.62
C ASP A 132 -8.09 -16.57 1.20
N GLY A 133 -7.27 -17.08 2.12
CA GLY A 133 -6.45 -18.25 1.84
C GLY A 133 -5.30 -18.44 2.83
N LYS A 134 -4.23 -19.05 2.34
CA LYS A 134 -3.00 -19.29 3.10
C LYS A 134 -1.79 -18.74 2.36
N VAL A 135 -0.94 -18.01 3.07
CA VAL A 135 0.33 -17.52 2.55
C VAL A 135 1.27 -18.69 2.33
N GLU A 136 1.70 -18.92 1.09
CA GLU A 136 2.65 -19.99 0.75
C GLU A 136 4.09 -19.50 0.86
N LYS A 137 4.38 -18.35 0.26
CA LYS A 137 5.74 -17.82 0.14
C LYS A 137 5.73 -16.31 0.37
N VAL A 138 6.76 -15.82 1.01
CA VAL A 138 7.08 -14.39 1.11
C VAL A 138 8.54 -14.23 0.75
N GLU A 139 8.83 -13.36 -0.21
CA GLU A 139 10.18 -13.10 -0.68
C GLU A 139 10.39 -11.60 -0.82
N HIS A 140 11.44 -11.09 -0.18
CA HIS A 140 11.86 -9.71 -0.29
C HIS A 140 13.08 -9.62 -1.20
N GLN A 141 13.02 -8.74 -2.19
CA GLN A 141 14.11 -8.52 -3.15
C GLN A 141 14.54 -7.06 -3.08
N HIS A 142 15.82 -6.85 -2.76
CA HIS A 142 16.43 -5.53 -2.84
C HIS A 142 16.51 -5.07 -4.28
N GLY A 143 16.32 -3.78 -4.50
CA GLY A 143 16.33 -3.20 -5.84
C GLY A 143 16.57 -1.71 -5.82
N ARG A 144 16.30 -1.08 -6.94
CA ARG A 144 16.40 0.37 -7.13
C ARG A 144 15.16 1.06 -6.56
N PHE A 145 15.21 2.40 -6.51
CA PHE A 145 14.10 3.26 -6.09
C PHE A 145 13.76 4.22 -7.23
N ARG A 146 13.21 3.68 -8.32
CA ARG A 146 12.68 4.47 -9.44
C ARG A 146 11.21 4.81 -9.20
N SER A 147 10.68 5.78 -9.95
CA SER A 147 9.26 6.11 -9.89
C SER A 147 8.40 4.86 -10.09
N ALA A 148 7.54 4.56 -9.14
CA ALA A 148 6.65 3.39 -9.16
C ALA A 148 5.59 3.46 -10.29
N TYR A 149 5.42 4.64 -10.89
CA TYR A 149 4.53 4.83 -12.05
C TYR A 149 5.08 4.17 -13.32
N LEU A 150 6.40 3.96 -13.42
CA LEU A 150 7.02 3.40 -14.61
C LEU A 150 6.82 1.87 -14.67
N PRO A 151 6.53 1.29 -15.86
CA PRO A 151 6.34 -0.17 -16.02
C PRO A 151 7.52 -0.99 -15.50
N LYS A 152 8.77 -0.55 -15.77
CA LYS A 152 10.00 -1.22 -15.32
C LYS A 152 10.19 -1.24 -13.79
N SER A 153 9.41 -0.50 -13.03
CA SER A 153 9.49 -0.52 -11.56
C SER A 153 9.15 -1.89 -10.95
N SER A 154 8.31 -2.67 -11.60
CA SER A 154 7.93 -4.02 -11.15
C SER A 154 9.10 -5.01 -11.11
N SER A 155 10.11 -4.82 -11.97
CA SER A 155 11.27 -5.71 -12.07
C SER A 155 12.55 -5.14 -11.45
N GLU A 156 12.71 -3.82 -11.42
CA GLU A 156 13.97 -3.18 -11.01
C GLU A 156 13.95 -2.63 -9.56
N ASN A 157 12.77 -2.26 -9.04
CA ASN A 157 12.67 -1.66 -7.71
C ASN A 157 12.69 -2.71 -6.59
N GLU A 158 13.04 -2.23 -5.38
CA GLU A 158 12.84 -3.00 -4.14
C GLU A 158 11.38 -3.45 -4.07
N ARG A 159 11.18 -4.76 -3.82
CA ARG A 159 9.86 -5.37 -3.84
C ARG A 159 9.72 -6.50 -2.83
N SER A 160 8.49 -6.71 -2.38
CA SER A 160 8.10 -7.87 -1.59
C SER A 160 7.03 -8.64 -2.35
N SER A 161 7.30 -9.90 -2.63
CA SER A 161 6.42 -10.84 -3.35
C SER A 161 5.79 -11.79 -2.37
N ILE A 162 4.46 -11.85 -2.34
CA ILE A 162 3.67 -12.68 -1.44
C ILE A 162 2.78 -13.59 -2.28
N VAL A 163 2.98 -14.90 -2.16
CA VAL A 163 2.13 -15.90 -2.82
C VAL A 163 1.07 -16.37 -1.85
N ILE A 164 -0.17 -16.30 -2.26
CA ILE A 164 -1.34 -16.70 -1.49
C ILE A 164 -2.02 -17.84 -2.25
N ARG A 165 -2.22 -18.98 -1.58
CA ARG A 165 -3.09 -20.03 -2.10
C ARG A 165 -4.48 -19.82 -1.58
N THR A 166 -5.44 -19.62 -2.47
CA THR A 166 -6.85 -19.52 -2.14
C THR A 166 -7.40 -20.85 -1.63
N ASN A 167 -8.57 -20.83 -0.99
CA ASN A 167 -9.25 -22.07 -0.56
C ASN A 167 -9.61 -22.97 -1.75
N GLY A 168 -9.82 -22.42 -2.95
CA GLY A 168 -10.02 -23.17 -4.20
C GLY A 168 -8.74 -23.69 -4.85
N GLY A 169 -7.56 -23.48 -4.22
CA GLY A 169 -6.27 -24.01 -4.69
C GLY A 169 -5.53 -23.11 -5.69
N THR A 170 -6.13 -22.02 -6.17
CA THR A 170 -5.49 -21.07 -7.07
C THR A 170 -4.40 -20.28 -6.33
N ARG A 171 -3.26 -20.06 -6.98
CA ARG A 171 -2.19 -19.19 -6.45
C ARG A 171 -2.34 -17.77 -7.00
N ILE A 172 -2.27 -16.81 -6.09
CA ILE A 172 -2.29 -15.38 -6.41
C ILE A 172 -1.00 -14.78 -5.88
N LEU A 173 -0.30 -14.01 -6.70
CA LEU A 173 0.89 -13.27 -6.31
C LEU A 173 0.53 -11.80 -6.09
N VAL A 174 0.87 -11.29 -4.91
CA VAL A 174 0.84 -9.86 -4.60
C VAL A 174 2.26 -9.35 -4.49
N ARG A 175 2.60 -8.36 -5.30
CA ARG A 175 3.94 -7.74 -5.31
C ARG A 175 3.84 -6.30 -4.85
N GLN A 176 4.35 -6.00 -3.66
CA GLN A 176 4.52 -4.66 -3.15
C GLN A 176 5.80 -4.06 -3.74
N ILE A 177 5.73 -2.87 -4.33
CA ILE A 177 6.84 -2.25 -5.07
C ILE A 177 7.10 -0.87 -4.49
N ALA A 178 8.34 -0.63 -4.05
CA ALA A 178 8.78 0.68 -3.58
C ALA A 178 8.87 1.68 -4.74
N GLY A 179 8.53 2.93 -4.46
CA GLY A 179 8.70 4.03 -5.41
C GLY A 179 9.96 4.86 -5.15
N ALA A 180 10.12 5.98 -5.86
CA ALA A 180 11.31 6.84 -5.78
C ALA A 180 11.54 7.45 -4.38
N ILE A 181 10.46 7.73 -3.65
CA ILE A 181 10.51 8.28 -2.28
C ILE A 181 10.36 7.16 -1.25
N ALA A 182 9.69 6.06 -1.64
CA ALA A 182 9.47 4.88 -0.80
C ALA A 182 10.77 4.11 -0.64
N ARG A 183 11.33 4.13 0.56
CA ARG A 183 12.55 3.38 0.89
C ARG A 183 12.30 2.19 1.81
N ARG A 184 11.02 1.86 2.08
CA ARG A 184 10.72 0.75 2.99
C ARG A 184 9.35 0.15 2.72
N ILE A 185 9.38 -1.13 2.42
CA ILE A 185 8.21 -2.01 2.39
C ILE A 185 8.16 -2.75 3.73
N VAL A 186 6.99 -2.72 4.38
CA VAL A 186 6.73 -3.50 5.58
C VAL A 186 5.69 -4.55 5.21
N THR A 187 6.08 -5.82 5.28
CA THR A 187 5.21 -6.97 4.99
C THR A 187 4.88 -7.67 6.29
N TYR A 188 3.59 -7.89 6.56
CA TYR A 188 3.11 -8.62 7.76
C TYR A 188 2.80 -10.08 7.46
N ALA A 189 2.68 -10.41 6.18
CA ALA A 189 2.48 -11.77 5.73
C ALA A 189 3.67 -12.65 6.16
N LEU A 190 3.37 -13.80 6.73
CA LEU A 190 4.36 -14.82 7.08
C LEU A 190 4.02 -16.12 6.35
N PRO A 191 5.00 -16.88 5.84
CA PRO A 191 4.75 -18.19 5.25
C PRO A 191 3.96 -19.08 6.22
N GLY A 192 2.90 -19.71 5.73
CA GLY A 192 2.01 -20.55 6.52
C GLY A 192 0.89 -19.82 7.26
N SER A 193 0.91 -18.48 7.35
CA SER A 193 -0.16 -17.70 7.99
C SER A 193 -1.43 -17.67 7.14
N LYS A 194 -2.56 -17.41 7.82
CA LYS A 194 -3.85 -17.18 7.15
C LYS A 194 -3.84 -15.82 6.45
N ALA A 195 -4.29 -15.77 5.21
CA ALA A 195 -4.67 -14.56 4.50
C ALA A 195 -6.16 -14.31 4.73
N ASP A 196 -6.53 -13.10 5.13
CA ASP A 196 -7.93 -12.66 5.29
C ASP A 196 -8.10 -11.34 4.56
N ILE A 197 -9.09 -11.28 3.69
CA ILE A 197 -9.38 -10.14 2.82
C ILE A 197 -9.58 -8.81 3.59
N SER A 198 -9.95 -8.87 4.86
CA SER A 198 -10.11 -7.69 5.72
C SER A 198 -8.86 -7.36 6.56
N ALA A 199 -7.83 -8.22 6.52
CA ALA A 199 -6.61 -8.04 7.29
C ALA A 199 -5.52 -7.30 6.51
N HIS A 200 -4.62 -6.63 7.23
CA HIS A 200 -3.48 -5.97 6.62
C HIS A 200 -2.43 -6.98 6.14
N LEU A 201 -2.06 -6.87 4.88
CA LEU A 201 -0.92 -7.58 4.28
C LEU A 201 0.38 -6.85 4.57
N GLY A 202 0.36 -5.51 4.62
CA GLY A 202 1.56 -4.72 4.86
C GLY A 202 1.33 -3.22 4.79
N PHE A 203 2.43 -2.47 4.68
CA PHE A 203 2.44 -1.02 4.51
C PHE A 203 3.65 -0.60 3.66
N ILE A 204 3.46 0.30 2.70
CA ILE A 204 4.54 0.84 1.88
C ILE A 204 4.68 2.33 2.17
N LYS A 205 5.90 2.78 2.56
CA LYS A 205 6.12 4.19 2.95
C LYS A 205 6.47 5.03 1.72
N PHE A 206 5.68 6.06 1.40
CA PHE A 206 5.89 7.14 0.41
C PHE A 206 5.93 6.73 -1.06
N GLY A 207 4.76 6.77 -1.72
CA GLY A 207 4.58 6.61 -3.17
C GLY A 207 5.00 5.22 -3.67
N SER A 208 4.05 4.43 -4.10
CA SER A 208 4.26 3.01 -4.32
C SER A 208 3.30 2.44 -5.34
N ARG A 209 3.50 1.19 -5.67
CA ARG A 209 2.64 0.42 -6.55
C ARG A 209 2.46 -0.98 -5.98
N VAL A 210 1.29 -1.53 -6.17
CA VAL A 210 1.03 -2.95 -5.92
C VAL A 210 0.58 -3.60 -7.20
N ASP A 211 1.23 -4.71 -7.54
CA ASP A 211 0.83 -5.57 -8.64
C ASP A 211 0.20 -6.85 -8.07
N ILE A 212 -0.95 -7.23 -8.63
CA ILE A 212 -1.65 -8.48 -8.32
C ILE A 212 -1.62 -9.32 -9.58
N TYR A 213 -1.17 -10.56 -9.48
CA TYR A 213 -1.09 -11.53 -10.58
C TYR A 213 -2.05 -12.68 -10.29
N LEU A 214 -2.89 -12.95 -11.29
CA LEU A 214 -4.01 -13.89 -11.26
C LEU A 214 -3.80 -15.01 -12.27
#